data_4100c697f4eebf468818bcfaddb8bbe2
#
_entry.id   4100c697f4eebf468818bcfaddb8bbe2
#
_cell.length_a   1.000
_cell.length_b   1.000
_cell.length_c   1.000
_cell.angle_alpha   90.00
_cell.angle_beta   90.00
_cell.angle_gamma   90.00
#
_symmetry.space_group_name_H-M   'P 1'
#
loop_
_entity.id
_entity.type
_entity.pdbx_description
1 polymer ?
#
loop_
_entity_poly.entity_id
_entity_poly.type
_entity_poly.pdbx_seq_one_letter_code
_entity_poly.pdbx_strand_id
1 'polypeptide(L)'
;TYFTDDVIRAVVATGRISDPEAEAYLVRTLIARRDKCVRYWISRTNPLDRFEVNSDGTEVTFDDAALRVGAAQGKATYSVQWSALDNLKNEEQRIADAIELADPRMSIPAAAWGPHDDANYRYAVARISTLHSDNPQWNEPVILTVRDKGGKYDIVGLRRPRHDAKIDK
;
A
#
# COMPACT_ATOMS: atom_id res chain seq x y z
N THR A 1 7.85 -10.11 -1.42
CA THR A 1 8.55 -10.78 -0.31
C THR A 1 9.90 -11.22 -0.81
N TYR A 2 10.98 -10.87 -0.12
CA TYR A 2 12.34 -11.35 -0.46
C TYR A 2 12.54 -12.83 -0.07
N PHE A 3 11.73 -13.36 0.84
CA PHE A 3 11.75 -14.76 1.26
C PHE A 3 10.78 -15.59 0.42
N THR A 4 11.17 -15.87 -0.82
CA THR A 4 10.43 -16.80 -1.68
C THR A 4 10.62 -18.24 -1.21
N ASP A 5 9.79 -19.18 -1.69
CA ASP A 5 9.96 -20.61 -1.39
C ASP A 5 11.35 -21.11 -1.78
N ASP A 6 11.86 -20.65 -2.93
CA ASP A 6 13.18 -21.07 -3.42
C ASP A 6 14.31 -20.52 -2.54
N VAL A 7 14.18 -19.28 -2.05
CA VAL A 7 15.15 -18.73 -1.08
C VAL A 7 15.13 -19.53 0.21
N ILE A 8 13.94 -19.90 0.73
CA ILE A 8 13.84 -20.73 1.94
C ILE A 8 14.48 -22.10 1.72
N ARG A 9 14.20 -22.73 0.58
CA ARG A 9 14.83 -24.04 0.23
C ARG A 9 16.35 -23.91 0.14
N ALA A 10 16.84 -22.89 -0.56
CA ALA A 10 18.27 -22.67 -0.69
C ALA A 10 18.97 -22.45 0.66
N VAL A 11 18.35 -21.68 1.56
CA VAL A 11 18.89 -21.45 2.90
C VAL A 11 18.91 -22.73 3.73
N VAL A 12 17.84 -23.53 3.70
CA VAL A 12 17.77 -24.80 4.45
C VAL A 12 18.82 -25.80 3.92
N ALA A 13 19.02 -25.88 2.60
CA ALA A 13 20.01 -26.75 1.97
C ALA A 13 21.46 -26.42 2.42
N THR A 14 21.77 -25.18 2.82
CA THR A 14 23.09 -24.85 3.38
C THR A 14 23.38 -25.57 4.71
N GLY A 15 22.33 -25.97 5.43
CA GLY A 15 22.45 -26.71 6.69
C GLY A 15 22.92 -28.16 6.54
N ARG A 16 22.96 -28.69 5.32
CA ARG A 16 23.40 -30.06 4.98
C ARG A 16 22.79 -31.10 5.89
N ILE A 17 21.46 -31.06 6.06
CA ILE A 17 20.73 -32.03 6.87
C ILE A 17 20.84 -33.39 6.22
N SER A 18 21.31 -34.41 6.97
CA SER A 18 21.57 -35.74 6.45
C SER A 18 20.29 -36.54 6.14
N ASP A 19 19.18 -36.18 6.78
CA ASP A 19 17.87 -36.79 6.56
C ASP A 19 17.03 -35.92 5.59
N PRO A 20 16.73 -36.40 4.38
CA PRO A 20 15.93 -35.69 3.41
C PRO A 20 14.49 -35.40 3.86
N GLU A 21 13.89 -36.26 4.69
CA GLU A 21 12.54 -36.04 5.21
C GLU A 21 12.52 -34.91 6.23
N ALA A 22 13.53 -34.85 7.09
CA ALA A 22 13.71 -33.76 8.06
C ALA A 22 13.96 -32.42 7.34
N GLU A 23 14.77 -32.42 6.28
CA GLU A 23 15.00 -31.22 5.44
C GLU A 23 13.69 -30.74 4.82
N ALA A 24 12.94 -31.62 4.16
CA ALA A 24 11.66 -31.30 3.54
C ALA A 24 10.62 -30.80 4.56
N TYR A 25 10.59 -31.40 5.76
CA TYR A 25 9.72 -30.97 6.85
C TYR A 25 10.07 -29.55 7.31
N LEU A 26 11.35 -29.25 7.49
CA LEU A 26 11.82 -27.91 7.89
C LEU A 26 11.43 -26.87 6.87
N VAL A 27 11.65 -27.12 5.57
CA VAL A 27 11.26 -26.24 4.47
C VAL A 27 9.76 -25.94 4.53
N ARG A 28 8.92 -26.96 4.57
CA ARG A 28 7.45 -26.79 4.63
C ARG A 28 7.03 -25.98 5.85
N THR A 29 7.64 -26.24 7.00
CA THR A 29 7.34 -25.54 8.25
C THR A 29 7.70 -24.07 8.18
N LEU A 30 8.86 -23.71 7.62
CA LEU A 30 9.30 -22.33 7.46
C LEU A 30 8.42 -21.56 6.47
N ILE A 31 8.05 -22.18 5.34
CA ILE A 31 7.11 -21.62 4.37
C ILE A 31 5.75 -21.34 5.05
N ALA A 32 5.19 -22.33 5.75
CA ALA A 32 3.90 -22.17 6.43
C ALA A 32 3.93 -21.05 7.50
N ARG A 33 5.04 -20.93 8.25
CA ARG A 33 5.22 -19.86 9.23
C ARG A 33 5.33 -18.47 8.57
N ARG A 34 6.11 -18.36 7.49
CA ARG A 34 6.20 -17.11 6.69
C ARG A 34 4.80 -16.69 6.22
N ASP A 35 4.05 -17.62 5.61
CA ASP A 35 2.73 -17.34 5.06
C ASP A 35 1.73 -16.94 6.15
N LYS A 36 1.82 -17.55 7.33
CA LYS A 36 1.01 -17.17 8.49
C LYS A 36 1.37 -15.75 8.96
N CYS A 37 2.65 -15.41 9.04
CA CYS A 37 3.09 -14.06 9.40
C CYS A 37 2.62 -13.02 8.37
N VAL A 38 2.79 -13.30 7.08
CA VAL A 38 2.38 -12.41 6.00
C VAL A 38 0.87 -12.15 6.05
N ARG A 39 0.06 -13.20 6.13
CA ARG A 39 -1.41 -13.06 6.25
C ARG A 39 -1.81 -12.29 7.50
N TYR A 40 -1.20 -12.56 8.65
CA TYR A 40 -1.50 -11.87 9.89
C TYR A 40 -1.27 -10.35 9.79
N TRP A 41 -0.16 -9.91 9.22
CA TRP A 41 0.17 -8.49 9.13
C TRP A 41 -0.61 -7.78 8.02
N ILE A 42 -0.74 -8.41 6.84
CA ILE A 42 -1.49 -7.84 5.71
C ILE A 42 -2.97 -7.71 6.06
N SER A 43 -3.56 -8.65 6.81
CA SER A 43 -4.96 -8.53 7.21
C SER A 43 -5.24 -7.37 8.18
N ARG A 44 -4.23 -6.80 8.83
CA ARG A 44 -4.40 -5.76 9.86
C ARG A 44 -4.20 -4.32 9.38
N THR A 45 -3.70 -4.14 8.19
CA THR A 45 -3.43 -2.81 7.61
C THR A 45 -3.91 -2.77 6.18
N ASN A 46 -4.31 -1.60 5.70
CA ASN A 46 -4.64 -1.43 4.30
C ASN A 46 -3.43 -1.86 3.43
N PRO A 47 -3.60 -2.88 2.55
CA PRO A 47 -2.48 -3.59 1.91
C PRO A 47 -1.91 -2.91 0.68
N LEU A 48 -2.28 -1.67 0.39
CA LEU A 48 -1.84 -0.96 -0.80
C LEU A 48 -0.36 -0.59 -0.72
N ASP A 49 0.38 -0.85 -1.81
CA ASP A 49 1.82 -0.66 -1.89
C ASP A 49 2.26 -0.28 -3.31
N ARG A 50 3.55 -0.02 -3.53
CA ARG A 50 4.16 0.25 -4.83
C ARG A 50 3.42 1.32 -5.63
N PHE A 51 3.15 2.44 -4.97
CA PHE A 51 2.55 3.57 -5.64
C PHE A 51 3.52 4.18 -6.65
N GLU A 52 3.02 4.46 -7.85
CA GLU A 52 3.79 5.09 -8.92
C GLU A 52 2.93 6.19 -9.55
N VAL A 53 3.52 7.36 -9.78
CA VAL A 53 2.91 8.44 -10.53
C VAL A 53 3.50 8.45 -11.94
N ASN A 54 2.65 8.62 -12.95
CA ASN A 54 3.11 8.70 -14.34
C ASN A 54 3.85 10.01 -14.63
N SER A 55 4.55 10.06 -15.76
CA SER A 55 5.45 11.16 -16.12
C SER A 55 4.76 12.50 -16.35
N ASP A 56 3.47 12.50 -16.66
CA ASP A 56 2.66 13.69 -16.91
C ASP A 56 1.79 14.12 -15.71
N GLY A 57 1.90 13.40 -14.59
CA GLY A 57 1.23 13.75 -13.34
C GLY A 57 -0.29 13.65 -13.37
N THR A 58 -0.83 12.82 -14.26
CA THR A 58 -2.28 12.68 -14.46
C THR A 58 -2.85 11.42 -13.79
N GLU A 59 -1.98 10.45 -13.45
CA GLU A 59 -2.40 9.16 -12.96
C GLU A 59 -1.44 8.62 -11.89
N VAL A 60 -2.00 7.95 -10.89
CA VAL A 60 -1.27 7.12 -9.94
C VAL A 60 -1.75 5.68 -10.06
N THR A 61 -0.81 4.75 -10.14
CA THR A 61 -1.04 3.31 -10.02
C THR A 61 -0.52 2.79 -8.69
N PHE A 62 -1.06 1.69 -8.22
CA PHE A 62 -0.62 1.04 -6.99
C PHE A 62 -0.86 -0.47 -7.06
N ASP A 63 -0.30 -1.21 -6.12
CA ASP A 63 -0.40 -2.66 -6.02
C ASP A 63 -1.20 -3.03 -4.76
N ASP A 64 -2.09 -4.01 -4.88
CA ASP A 64 -2.74 -4.63 -3.72
C ASP A 64 -1.91 -5.84 -3.28
N ALA A 65 -1.14 -5.66 -2.22
CA ALA A 65 -0.25 -6.68 -1.70
C ALA A 65 -1.01 -7.91 -1.17
N ALA A 66 -2.26 -7.76 -0.71
CA ALA A 66 -3.05 -8.87 -0.20
C ALA A 66 -3.51 -9.79 -1.33
N LEU A 67 -3.96 -9.22 -2.44
CA LEU A 67 -4.32 -9.99 -3.63
C LEU A 67 -3.08 -10.65 -4.24
N ARG A 68 -1.98 -9.92 -4.35
CA ARG A 68 -0.72 -10.43 -4.92
C ARG A 68 -0.15 -11.64 -4.17
N VAL A 69 -0.25 -11.68 -2.84
CA VAL A 69 0.27 -12.79 -2.04
C VAL A 69 -0.79 -13.84 -1.70
N GLY A 70 -2.00 -13.71 -2.24
CA GLY A 70 -3.10 -14.64 -1.96
C GLY A 70 -3.56 -14.62 -0.49
N ALA A 71 -3.38 -13.49 0.21
CA ALA A 71 -3.82 -13.33 1.59
C ALA A 71 -5.32 -13.01 1.69
N ALA A 72 -5.92 -12.54 0.62
CA ALA A 72 -7.36 -12.35 0.47
C ALA A 72 -7.85 -13.01 -0.82
N GLN A 73 -9.12 -13.42 -0.80
CA GLN A 73 -9.82 -13.93 -1.98
C GLN A 73 -10.97 -12.97 -2.33
N GLY A 74 -11.33 -12.91 -3.60
CA GLY A 74 -12.42 -12.05 -4.06
C GLY A 74 -11.94 -10.76 -4.70
N LYS A 75 -12.90 -9.85 -4.93
CA LYS A 75 -12.62 -8.52 -5.50
C LYS A 75 -12.52 -7.50 -4.39
N ALA A 76 -11.46 -6.71 -4.43
CA ALA A 76 -11.37 -5.45 -3.70
C ALA A 76 -11.86 -4.32 -4.62
N THR A 77 -12.46 -3.29 -4.05
CA THR A 77 -12.66 -1.98 -4.68
C THR A 77 -11.95 -0.92 -3.84
N TYR A 78 -11.66 0.23 -4.44
CA TYR A 78 -10.86 1.26 -3.80
C TYR A 78 -11.67 2.55 -3.74
N SER A 79 -11.84 3.10 -2.54
CA SER A 79 -12.46 4.40 -2.35
C SER A 79 -11.35 5.44 -2.27
N VAL A 80 -11.36 6.40 -3.19
CA VAL A 80 -10.32 7.42 -3.32
C VAL A 80 -10.91 8.81 -3.12
N GLN A 81 -10.31 9.58 -2.20
CA GLN A 81 -10.63 10.96 -1.96
C GLN A 81 -9.42 11.85 -2.15
N TRP A 82 -9.53 12.86 -3.02
CA TRP A 82 -8.49 13.84 -3.27
C TRP A 82 -8.67 15.13 -2.46
N SER A 83 -7.55 15.71 -2.05
CA SER A 83 -7.45 17.04 -1.42
C SER A 83 -6.30 17.82 -2.03
N ALA A 84 -6.46 19.13 -2.12
CA ALA A 84 -5.39 20.08 -2.42
C ALA A 84 -4.66 20.41 -1.11
N LEU A 85 -3.33 20.38 -1.11
CA LEU A 85 -2.51 20.73 0.06
C LEU A 85 -1.83 22.08 -0.16
N ASP A 86 -2.15 23.05 0.70
CA ASP A 86 -1.35 24.27 0.89
C ASP A 86 -0.21 23.94 1.86
N ASN A 87 0.97 23.68 1.30
CA ASN A 87 2.13 23.25 2.09
C ASN A 87 2.69 24.37 2.99
N LEU A 88 2.49 25.63 2.64
CA LEU A 88 2.94 26.77 3.46
C LEU A 88 2.09 26.91 4.72
N LYS A 89 0.79 26.71 4.60
CA LYS A 89 -0.15 26.81 5.72
C LYS A 89 -0.37 25.48 6.43
N ASN A 90 0.10 24.38 5.84
CA ASN A 90 -0.23 23.02 6.26
C ASN A 90 -1.75 22.75 6.33
N GLU A 91 -2.47 23.26 5.34
CA GLU A 91 -3.92 23.15 5.24
C GLU A 91 -4.30 22.27 4.06
N GLU A 92 -5.20 21.32 4.29
CA GLU A 92 -5.78 20.48 3.26
C GLU A 92 -7.21 20.93 2.95
N GLN A 93 -7.50 21.09 1.67
CA GLN A 93 -8.85 21.36 1.18
C GLN A 93 -9.35 20.16 0.38
N ARG A 94 -10.39 19.52 0.87
CA ARG A 94 -11.10 18.45 0.13
C ARG A 94 -11.71 19.03 -1.14
N ILE A 95 -11.49 18.36 -2.29
CA ILE A 95 -11.94 18.88 -3.58
C ILE A 95 -13.26 18.30 -4.06
N ALA A 96 -13.59 17.06 -3.66
CA ALA A 96 -14.80 16.36 -4.06
C ALA A 96 -15.12 15.22 -3.09
N ASP A 97 -16.26 14.56 -3.30
CA ASP A 97 -16.57 13.30 -2.62
C ASP A 97 -15.65 12.17 -3.09
N ALA A 98 -15.55 11.13 -2.27
CA ALA A 98 -14.76 9.95 -2.63
C ALA A 98 -15.39 9.24 -3.83
N ILE A 99 -14.54 8.73 -4.72
CA ILE A 99 -14.93 7.92 -5.87
C ILE A 99 -14.53 6.46 -5.63
N GLU A 100 -15.33 5.52 -6.13
CA GLU A 100 -15.00 4.10 -6.08
C GLU A 100 -14.38 3.65 -7.40
N LEU A 101 -13.31 2.86 -7.29
CA LEU A 101 -12.54 2.31 -8.41
C LEU A 101 -12.49 0.79 -8.29
N ALA A 102 -12.63 0.11 -9.41
CA ALA A 102 -12.48 -1.35 -9.49
C ALA A 102 -11.02 -1.79 -9.70
N ASP A 103 -10.21 -0.90 -10.30
CA ASP A 103 -8.82 -1.16 -10.64
C ASP A 103 -7.87 -0.36 -9.74
N PRO A 104 -6.65 -0.84 -9.48
CA PRO A 104 -5.64 -0.14 -8.67
C PRO A 104 -4.98 1.01 -9.45
N ARG A 105 -5.80 1.91 -9.97
CA ARG A 105 -5.42 3.05 -10.82
C ARG A 105 -6.37 4.21 -10.56
N MET A 106 -5.82 5.39 -10.33
CA MET A 106 -6.59 6.59 -10.05
C MET A 106 -6.06 7.80 -10.82
N SER A 107 -6.96 8.57 -11.43
CA SER A 107 -6.61 9.83 -12.06
C SER A 107 -6.40 10.93 -11.01
N ILE A 108 -5.42 11.81 -11.21
CA ILE A 108 -5.20 12.99 -10.38
C ILE A 108 -6.05 14.13 -10.98
N PRO A 109 -7.11 14.60 -10.30
CA PRO A 109 -7.89 15.73 -10.80
C PRO A 109 -7.04 17.02 -10.80
N ALA A 110 -7.21 17.86 -11.80
CA ALA A 110 -6.49 19.13 -11.86
C ALA A 110 -6.72 20.02 -10.62
N ALA A 111 -7.90 19.93 -10.01
CA ALA A 111 -8.23 20.66 -8.79
C ALA A 111 -7.54 20.09 -7.52
N ALA A 112 -6.93 18.90 -7.59
CA ALA A 112 -6.21 18.33 -6.46
C ALA A 112 -4.85 18.97 -6.20
N TRP A 113 -4.33 19.71 -7.17
CA TRP A 113 -3.08 20.44 -7.00
C TRP A 113 -3.30 21.72 -6.18
N GLY A 114 -2.67 21.77 -5.00
CA GLY A 114 -2.66 22.93 -4.14
C GLY A 114 -1.89 24.12 -4.74
N PRO A 115 -1.82 25.25 -4.01
CA PRO A 115 -1.01 26.38 -4.43
C PRO A 115 0.47 26.06 -4.45
N HIS A 116 1.26 26.87 -5.16
CA HIS A 116 2.71 26.74 -5.14
C HIS A 116 3.27 27.17 -3.77
N ASP A 117 4.25 26.44 -3.29
CA ASP A 117 5.06 26.81 -2.14
C ASP A 117 6.25 27.71 -2.55
N ASP A 118 7.10 28.09 -1.57
CA ASP A 118 8.27 28.96 -1.80
C ASP A 118 9.31 28.33 -2.76
N ALA A 119 9.31 27.00 -2.89
CA ALA A 119 10.14 26.29 -3.86
C ALA A 119 9.47 26.11 -5.24
N ASN A 120 8.30 26.71 -5.43
CA ASN A 120 7.46 26.58 -6.63
C ASN A 120 6.95 25.15 -6.87
N TYR A 121 6.71 24.39 -5.78
CA TYR A 121 6.13 23.05 -5.84
C TYR A 121 4.65 23.08 -5.46
N ARG A 122 3.88 22.14 -6.02
CA ARG A 122 2.48 21.90 -5.65
C ARG A 122 2.29 20.50 -5.12
N TYR A 123 1.27 20.30 -4.30
CA TYR A 123 1.02 19.03 -3.67
C TYR A 123 -0.44 18.61 -3.81
N ALA A 124 -0.64 17.34 -4.08
CA ALA A 124 -1.94 16.69 -4.07
C ALA A 124 -1.92 15.55 -3.05
N VAL A 125 -3.01 15.40 -2.30
CA VAL A 125 -3.13 14.35 -1.28
C VAL A 125 -4.28 13.42 -1.65
N ALA A 126 -4.02 12.13 -1.71
CA ALA A 126 -5.04 11.10 -1.88
C ALA A 126 -5.21 10.29 -0.59
N ARG A 127 -6.46 10.08 -0.18
CA ARG A 127 -6.84 9.10 0.85
C ARG A 127 -7.48 7.91 0.15
N ILE A 128 -6.87 6.74 0.32
CA ILE A 128 -7.24 5.54 -0.43
C ILE A 128 -7.60 4.44 0.56
N SER A 129 -8.87 4.07 0.60
CA SER A 129 -9.38 2.94 1.40
C SER A 129 -9.59 1.74 0.49
N THR A 130 -9.30 0.55 0.99
CA THR A 130 -9.62 -0.71 0.30
C THR A 130 -10.91 -1.28 0.89
N LEU A 131 -11.92 -1.43 0.03
CA LEU A 131 -13.21 -1.99 0.41
C LEU A 131 -13.21 -3.49 0.12
N HIS A 132 -13.27 -4.30 1.18
CA HIS A 132 -13.27 -5.76 1.08
C HIS A 132 -14.16 -6.36 2.16
N SER A 133 -15.07 -7.28 1.78
CA SER A 133 -16.08 -7.83 2.70
C SER A 133 -15.48 -8.48 3.95
N ASP A 134 -14.40 -9.22 3.78
CA ASP A 134 -13.80 -10.02 4.86
C ASP A 134 -12.73 -9.26 5.66
N ASN A 135 -12.38 -8.04 5.22
CA ASN A 135 -11.32 -7.23 5.81
C ASN A 135 -11.74 -5.77 6.01
N PRO A 136 -12.73 -5.48 6.86
CA PRO A 136 -13.25 -4.11 7.06
C PRO A 136 -12.19 -3.14 7.60
N GLN A 137 -11.13 -3.64 8.25
CA GLN A 137 -10.00 -2.84 8.72
C GLN A 137 -9.17 -2.21 7.59
N TRP A 138 -9.32 -2.68 6.35
CA TRP A 138 -8.69 -2.05 5.18
C TRP A 138 -9.37 -0.77 4.73
N ASN A 139 -10.53 -0.43 5.33
CA ASN A 139 -11.18 0.87 5.16
C ASN A 139 -10.37 2.03 5.75
N GLU A 140 -9.44 1.75 6.69
CA GLU A 140 -8.48 2.76 7.13
C GLU A 140 -7.64 3.25 5.94
N PRO A 141 -7.65 4.56 5.63
CA PRO A 141 -7.05 5.03 4.40
C PRO A 141 -5.51 5.02 4.45
N VAL A 142 -4.90 4.63 3.36
CA VAL A 142 -3.53 5.05 3.05
C VAL A 142 -3.56 6.49 2.58
N ILE A 143 -2.71 7.33 3.12
CA ILE A 143 -2.59 8.74 2.74
C ILE A 143 -1.33 8.90 1.91
N LEU A 144 -1.52 9.25 0.65
CA LEU A 144 -0.48 9.45 -0.34
C LEU A 144 -0.33 10.94 -0.63
N THR A 145 0.89 11.44 -0.65
CA THR A 145 1.19 12.81 -1.08
C THR A 145 2.03 12.78 -2.35
N VAL A 146 1.51 13.37 -3.40
CA VAL A 146 2.17 13.56 -4.69
C VAL A 146 2.63 14.99 -4.79
N ARG A 147 3.84 15.22 -5.30
CA ARG A 147 4.42 16.53 -5.54
C ARG A 147 4.65 16.77 -7.02
N ASP A 148 4.33 17.98 -7.46
CA ASP A 148 4.71 18.56 -8.76
C ASP A 148 5.88 19.52 -8.58
N LYS A 149 6.96 19.28 -9.30
CA LYS A 149 8.18 20.13 -9.36
C LYS A 149 8.30 20.81 -10.71
N GLY A 150 7.28 21.53 -11.13
CA GLY A 150 7.30 22.18 -12.44
C GLY A 150 7.24 21.19 -13.61
N GLY A 151 6.33 20.23 -13.54
CA GLY A 151 6.11 19.20 -14.55
C GLY A 151 6.93 17.91 -14.33
N LYS A 152 7.62 17.77 -13.20
CA LYS A 152 8.20 16.51 -12.73
C LYS A 152 7.46 16.07 -11.48
N TYR A 153 6.96 14.84 -11.51
CA TYR A 153 6.08 14.33 -10.48
C TYR A 153 6.75 13.23 -9.67
N ASP A 154 6.61 13.28 -8.35
CA ASP A 154 7.11 12.26 -7.45
C ASP A 154 6.17 12.05 -6.24
N ILE A 155 6.27 10.89 -5.63
CA ILE A 155 5.58 10.55 -4.40
C ILE A 155 6.51 10.91 -3.25
N VAL A 156 6.08 11.86 -2.40
CA VAL A 156 6.89 12.40 -1.29
C VAL A 156 6.40 11.99 0.08
N GLY A 157 5.22 11.41 0.17
CA GLY A 157 4.64 10.96 1.43
C GLY A 157 3.76 9.73 1.26
N LEU A 158 3.94 8.75 2.15
CA LEU A 158 3.06 7.61 2.31
C LEU A 158 2.84 7.39 3.80
N ARG A 159 1.62 7.59 4.26
CA ARG A 159 1.26 7.42 5.66
C ARG A 159 0.10 6.43 5.79
N ARG A 160 0.25 5.49 6.70
CA ARG A 160 -0.83 4.63 7.18
C ARG A 160 -1.16 5.07 8.59
N PRO A 161 -2.36 5.62 8.86
CA PRO A 161 -2.80 5.89 10.23
C PRO A 161 -2.68 4.61 11.04
N ARG A 162 -2.16 4.71 12.26
CA ARG A 162 -2.19 3.56 13.17
C ARG A 162 -3.63 3.43 13.66
N HIS A 163 -4.21 2.29 13.44
CA HIS A 163 -5.35 1.90 14.25
C HIS A 163 -4.82 1.79 15.69
N ASP A 164 -5.23 2.72 16.55
CA ASP A 164 -5.01 2.59 17.99
C ASP A 164 -5.86 1.41 18.46
N ALA A 165 -5.39 0.21 18.18
CA ALA A 165 -5.87 -0.99 18.82
C ALA A 165 -5.60 -0.77 20.30
N LYS A 166 -6.64 -0.48 21.09
CA LYS A 166 -6.59 -0.68 22.53
C LYS A 166 -6.05 -2.08 22.71
N ILE A 167 -4.80 -2.16 23.14
CA ILE A 167 -4.22 -3.40 23.62
C ILE A 167 -4.98 -3.66 24.92
N ASP A 168 -6.05 -4.43 24.83
CA ASP A 168 -6.70 -4.97 26.00
C ASP A 168 -5.63 -5.77 26.75
N LYS A 169 -5.31 -5.27 27.94
CA LYS A 169 -4.38 -5.89 28.89
C LYS A 169 -4.97 -7.14 29.49
#